data_ca17048266f9d3ca6a645e3a5f07d5a8
#
_entry.id   ca17048266f9d3ca6a645e3a5f07d5a8
#
_cell.length_a   1.000
_cell.length_b   1.000
_cell.length_c   1.000
_cell.angle_alpha   90.00
_cell.angle_beta   90.00
_cell.angle_gamma   90.00
#
_symmetry.space_group_name_H-M   'P 1'
#
loop_
_entity.id
_entity.type
_entity.pdbx_description
1 polymer ?
#
loop_
_entity_poly.entity_id
_entity_poly.type
_entity_poly.pdbx_seq_one_letter_code
_entity_poly.pdbx_strand_id
1 'polypeptide(L)'
;MVNRIAICDDVEVERFVLKRQLMVYFQTNGREAQIQEYESGESLLADIEEGYIWPDLIFLDIYMGDLNGMDTARKLRDLGVKAPIVFLTASPDFALESYEVEASGYLLKPAEEKQTTAILNRLLKSELRR
;
A
#
# COMPACT_ATOMS: atom_id res chain seq x y z
N MET A 1 -11.60 15.43 1.34
CA MET A 1 -11.71 14.05 0.82
C MET A 1 -10.98 13.10 1.75
N VAL A 2 -11.58 11.96 2.05
CA VAL A 2 -10.96 10.94 2.89
C VAL A 2 -10.15 9.99 1.99
N ASN A 3 -8.89 9.78 2.35
CA ASN A 3 -8.05 8.80 1.67
C ASN A 3 -8.21 7.44 2.35
N ARG A 4 -8.56 6.43 1.60
CA ARG A 4 -8.69 5.06 2.10
C ARG A 4 -7.43 4.29 1.74
N ILE A 5 -6.71 3.86 2.77
CA ILE A 5 -5.41 3.24 2.59
C ILE A 5 -5.46 1.81 3.14
N ALA A 6 -5.02 0.86 2.33
CA ALA A 6 -4.85 -0.51 2.77
C ALA A 6 -3.36 -0.78 3.01
N ILE A 7 -3.05 -1.41 4.13
CA ILE A 7 -1.71 -1.90 4.44
C ILE A 7 -1.81 -3.41 4.56
N CYS A 8 -1.02 -4.13 3.77
CA CYS A 8 -1.04 -5.58 3.75
C CYS A 8 0.37 -6.12 4.02
N ASP A 9 0.56 -6.72 5.19
CA ASP A 9 1.83 -7.26 5.67
C ASP A 9 1.54 -8.23 6.80
N ASP A 10 2.16 -9.40 6.80
CA ASP A 10 1.90 -10.41 7.83
C ASP A 10 2.61 -10.13 9.16
N VAL A 11 3.48 -9.14 9.21
CA VAL A 11 4.21 -8.77 10.44
C VAL A 11 3.55 -7.56 11.10
N GLU A 12 2.92 -7.79 12.25
CA GLU A 12 2.15 -6.76 12.96
C GLU A 12 2.96 -5.51 13.29
N VAL A 13 4.20 -5.68 13.79
CA VAL A 13 5.02 -4.53 14.17
C VAL A 13 5.37 -3.66 12.95
N GLU A 14 5.54 -4.27 11.79
CA GLU A 14 5.83 -3.52 10.56
C GLU A 14 4.61 -2.74 10.09
N ARG A 15 3.41 -3.33 10.19
CA ARG A 15 2.17 -2.60 9.93
C ARG A 15 2.02 -1.41 10.87
N PHE A 16 2.34 -1.61 12.15
CA PHE A 16 2.26 -0.55 13.16
C PHE A 16 3.17 0.63 12.81
N VAL A 17 4.43 0.35 12.46
CA VAL A 17 5.40 1.40 12.12
C VAL A 17 4.93 2.17 10.89
N LEU A 18 4.52 1.48 9.85
CA LEU A 18 4.05 2.13 8.62
C LEU A 18 2.79 2.95 8.90
N LYS A 19 1.85 2.40 9.63
CA LYS A 19 0.62 3.11 9.98
C LYS A 19 0.91 4.43 10.71
N ARG A 20 1.86 4.40 11.64
CA ARG A 20 2.26 5.63 12.34
C ARG A 20 2.84 6.67 11.40
N GLN A 21 3.70 6.26 10.48
CA GLN A 21 4.27 7.16 9.49
C GLN A 21 3.18 7.80 8.63
N LEU A 22 2.21 7.00 8.20
CA LEU A 22 1.08 7.48 7.40
C LEU A 22 0.21 8.45 8.18
N MET A 23 -0.12 8.13 9.43
CA MET A 23 -0.95 8.98 10.27
C MET A 23 -0.30 10.34 10.48
N VAL A 24 1.00 10.36 10.78
CA VAL A 24 1.74 11.60 10.95
C VAL A 24 1.73 12.43 9.66
N TYR A 25 1.96 11.77 8.53
CA TYR A 25 1.96 12.45 7.23
C TYR A 25 0.62 13.14 6.95
N PHE A 26 -0.48 12.40 7.08
CA PHE A 26 -1.80 12.95 6.75
C PHE A 26 -2.21 14.04 7.73
N GLN A 27 -1.93 13.87 9.00
CA GLN A 27 -2.21 14.87 10.02
C GLN A 27 -1.41 16.16 9.76
N THR A 28 -0.13 16.02 9.46
CA THR A 28 0.76 17.16 9.19
C THR A 28 0.30 17.95 7.96
N ASN A 29 -0.27 17.26 6.97
CA ASN A 29 -0.74 17.88 5.73
C ASN A 29 -2.22 18.26 5.75
N GLY A 30 -2.87 18.17 6.91
CA GLY A 30 -4.27 18.57 7.06
C GLY A 30 -5.23 17.69 6.27
N ARG A 31 -4.92 16.40 6.11
CA ARG A 31 -5.72 15.47 5.32
C ARG A 31 -6.24 14.35 6.21
N GLU A 32 -7.41 13.85 5.87
CA GLU A 32 -7.98 12.70 6.55
C GLU A 32 -7.58 11.40 5.86
N ALA A 33 -7.34 10.36 6.65
CA ALA A 33 -7.06 9.04 6.13
C ALA A 33 -7.75 7.98 6.98
N GLN A 34 -8.28 6.97 6.31
CA GLN A 34 -8.78 5.76 6.95
C GLN A 34 -7.82 4.65 6.56
N ILE A 35 -7.17 4.05 7.55
CA ILE A 35 -6.15 3.03 7.33
C ILE A 35 -6.69 1.68 7.76
N GLN A 36 -6.76 0.75 6.83
CA GLN A 36 -7.19 -0.62 7.09
C GLN A 36 -6.00 -1.55 6.96
N GLU A 37 -5.80 -2.39 7.98
CA GLU A 37 -4.69 -3.33 8.02
C GLU A 37 -5.15 -4.73 7.63
N TYR A 38 -4.29 -5.44 6.90
CA TYR A 38 -4.50 -6.81 6.47
C TYR A 38 -3.24 -7.61 6.71
N GLU A 39 -3.37 -8.82 7.25
CA GLU A 39 -2.23 -9.70 7.49
C GLU A 39 -1.98 -10.69 6.36
N SER A 40 -2.83 -10.68 5.33
CA SER A 40 -2.65 -11.54 4.17
C SER A 40 -3.25 -10.93 2.92
N GLY A 41 -2.76 -11.37 1.76
CA GLY A 41 -3.34 -10.96 0.49
C GLY A 41 -4.77 -11.45 0.34
N GLU A 42 -5.04 -12.65 0.85
CA GLU A 42 -6.39 -13.25 0.79
C GLU A 42 -7.41 -12.38 1.52
N SER A 43 -7.07 -11.88 2.72
CA SER A 43 -8.00 -11.05 3.48
C SER A 43 -8.28 -9.71 2.81
N LEU A 44 -7.26 -9.10 2.20
CA LEU A 44 -7.46 -7.86 1.45
C LEU A 44 -8.37 -8.11 0.23
N LEU A 45 -8.09 -9.16 -0.53
CA LEU A 45 -8.88 -9.49 -1.72
C LEU A 45 -10.33 -9.79 -1.36
N ALA A 46 -10.55 -10.52 -0.26
CA ALA A 46 -11.91 -10.84 0.19
C ALA A 46 -12.72 -9.58 0.50
N ASP A 47 -12.12 -8.63 1.21
CA ASP A 47 -12.81 -7.37 1.54
C ASP A 47 -13.14 -6.55 0.30
N ILE A 48 -12.26 -6.55 -0.70
CA ILE A 48 -12.51 -5.85 -1.96
C ILE A 48 -13.63 -6.53 -2.74
N GLU A 49 -13.59 -7.86 -2.86
CA GLU A 49 -14.62 -8.61 -3.57
C GLU A 49 -15.99 -8.45 -2.94
N GLU A 50 -16.06 -8.36 -1.61
CA GLU A 50 -17.32 -8.17 -0.89
C GLU A 50 -17.76 -6.71 -0.79
N GLY A 51 -16.95 -5.80 -1.28
CA GLY A 51 -17.29 -4.38 -1.30
C GLY A 51 -17.09 -3.66 0.03
N TYR A 52 -16.37 -4.25 0.97
CA TYR A 52 -16.11 -3.60 2.25
C TYR A 52 -15.08 -2.48 2.17
N ILE A 53 -14.18 -2.54 1.19
CA ILE A 53 -13.19 -1.51 0.96
C ILE A 53 -12.93 -1.33 -0.53
N TRP A 54 -12.68 -0.09 -0.93
CA TRP A 54 -12.14 0.22 -2.26
C TRP A 54 -11.03 1.24 -2.03
N PRO A 55 -9.78 0.78 -1.90
CA PRO A 55 -8.69 1.66 -1.45
C PRO A 55 -8.27 2.67 -2.51
N ASP A 56 -7.79 3.82 -2.02
CA ASP A 56 -7.19 4.87 -2.84
C ASP A 56 -5.68 4.69 -2.95
N LEU A 57 -5.09 3.91 -2.06
CA LEU A 57 -3.65 3.66 -2.00
C LEU A 57 -3.43 2.34 -1.26
N ILE A 58 -2.52 1.53 -1.77
CA ILE A 58 -2.22 0.21 -1.18
C ILE A 58 -0.72 0.09 -0.94
N PHE A 59 -0.35 -0.22 0.31
CA PHE A 59 0.99 -0.67 0.66
C PHE A 59 0.97 -2.17 0.82
N LEU A 60 1.88 -2.86 0.16
CA LEU A 60 1.80 -4.31 0.02
C LEU A 60 3.19 -4.93 0.16
N ASP A 61 3.34 -5.83 1.14
CA ASP A 61 4.54 -6.65 1.23
C ASP A 61 4.44 -7.81 0.24
N ILE A 62 5.59 -8.30 -0.19
CA ILE A 62 5.66 -9.42 -1.15
C ILE A 62 5.71 -10.75 -0.41
N TYR A 63 6.51 -10.85 0.64
CA TYR A 63 6.68 -12.10 1.37
C TYR A 63 5.64 -12.24 2.48
N MET A 64 4.52 -12.91 2.16
CA MET A 64 3.40 -13.07 3.08
C MET A 64 2.76 -14.45 2.90
N GLY A 65 3.16 -15.42 3.68
CA GLY A 65 2.44 -16.70 3.71
C GLY A 65 2.21 -17.33 2.33
N ASP A 66 1.01 -17.86 2.10
CA ASP A 66 0.69 -18.63 0.91
C ASP A 66 0.57 -17.80 -0.37
N LEU A 67 -0.12 -16.67 -0.26
CA LEU A 67 -0.28 -15.77 -1.41
C LEU A 67 0.69 -14.60 -1.25
N ASN A 68 1.69 -14.53 -2.12
CA ASN A 68 2.65 -13.42 -2.04
C ASN A 68 2.07 -12.12 -2.59
N GLY A 69 2.78 -11.01 -2.32
CA GLY A 69 2.30 -9.69 -2.70
C GLY A 69 2.22 -9.47 -4.21
N MET A 70 3.10 -10.10 -4.98
CA MET A 70 3.04 -9.97 -6.44
C MET A 70 1.76 -10.59 -6.99
N ASP A 71 1.41 -11.79 -6.52
CA ASP A 71 0.18 -12.45 -6.93
C ASP A 71 -1.05 -11.70 -6.43
N THR A 72 -0.98 -11.16 -5.21
CA THR A 72 -2.05 -10.31 -4.68
C THR A 72 -2.26 -9.09 -5.59
N ALA A 73 -1.18 -8.43 -5.99
CA ALA A 73 -1.26 -7.27 -6.87
C ALA A 73 -1.87 -7.62 -8.23
N ARG A 74 -1.50 -8.75 -8.81
CA ARG A 74 -2.10 -9.21 -10.08
C ARG A 74 -3.60 -9.40 -9.94
N LYS A 75 -4.03 -10.02 -8.86
CA LYS A 75 -5.46 -10.24 -8.59
C LYS A 75 -6.20 -8.92 -8.34
N LEU A 76 -5.56 -7.97 -7.67
CA LEU A 76 -6.14 -6.63 -7.49
C LEU A 76 -6.39 -5.97 -8.84
N ARG A 77 -5.42 -6.03 -9.75
CA ARG A 77 -5.58 -5.47 -11.09
C ARG A 77 -6.68 -6.19 -11.88
N ASP A 78 -6.76 -7.51 -11.74
CA ASP A 78 -7.82 -8.30 -12.39
C ASP A 78 -9.22 -7.92 -11.89
N LEU A 79 -9.33 -7.53 -10.61
CA LEU A 79 -10.59 -7.06 -10.04
C LEU A 79 -10.95 -5.62 -10.44
N GLY A 80 -10.09 -4.96 -11.19
CA GLY A 80 -10.32 -3.59 -11.63
C GLY A 80 -9.85 -2.53 -10.65
N VAL A 81 -9.09 -2.90 -9.63
CA VAL A 81 -8.50 -1.92 -8.70
C VAL A 81 -7.39 -1.18 -9.42
N LYS A 82 -7.53 0.14 -9.49
CA LYS A 82 -6.55 1.01 -10.17
C LYS A 82 -5.73 1.86 -9.20
N ALA A 83 -5.97 1.72 -7.91
CA ALA A 83 -5.24 2.47 -6.89
C ALA A 83 -3.73 2.25 -7.02
N PRO A 84 -2.93 3.27 -6.73
CA PRO A 84 -1.49 3.10 -6.64
C PRO A 84 -1.12 1.98 -5.67
N ILE A 85 -0.18 1.13 -6.07
CA ILE A 85 0.37 0.08 -5.22
C ILE A 85 1.82 0.42 -4.95
N VAL A 86 2.18 0.50 -3.68
CA VAL A 86 3.56 0.69 -3.23
C VAL A 86 3.98 -0.60 -2.53
N PHE A 87 4.96 -1.29 -3.09
CA PHE A 87 5.53 -2.45 -2.41
C PHE A 87 6.48 -1.97 -1.32
N LEU A 88 6.38 -2.61 -0.16
CA LEU A 88 7.31 -2.39 0.96
C LEU A 88 7.78 -3.76 1.42
N THR A 89 8.99 -4.13 1.08
CA THR A 89 9.48 -5.50 1.22
C THR A 89 10.97 -5.55 1.58
N ALA A 90 11.40 -6.69 2.13
CA ALA A 90 12.79 -6.87 2.55
C ALA A 90 13.74 -7.16 1.37
N SER A 91 13.22 -7.49 0.19
CA SER A 91 14.05 -7.91 -0.94
C SER A 91 13.85 -7.05 -2.18
N PRO A 92 14.93 -6.73 -2.93
CA PRO A 92 14.81 -6.05 -4.21
C PRO A 92 14.45 -6.98 -5.37
N ASP A 93 14.31 -8.29 -5.13
CA ASP A 93 14.22 -9.30 -6.19
C ASP A 93 13.02 -9.10 -7.14
N PHE A 94 11.94 -8.48 -6.67
CA PHE A 94 10.73 -8.30 -7.46
C PHE A 94 10.57 -6.89 -8.04
N ALA A 95 11.59 -6.03 -7.88
CA ALA A 95 11.48 -4.64 -8.32
C ALA A 95 11.16 -4.54 -9.81
N LEU A 96 11.82 -5.35 -10.64
CA LEU A 96 11.58 -5.34 -12.08
C LEU A 96 10.19 -5.88 -12.42
N GLU A 97 9.77 -6.97 -11.77
CA GLU A 97 8.46 -7.58 -11.96
C GLU A 97 7.31 -6.65 -11.55
N SER A 98 7.57 -5.73 -10.62
CA SER A 98 6.55 -4.80 -10.13
C SER A 98 5.97 -3.92 -11.22
N TYR A 99 6.70 -3.71 -12.32
CA TYR A 99 6.18 -2.98 -13.47
C TYR A 99 4.99 -3.67 -14.12
N GLU A 100 4.93 -4.99 -14.07
CA GLU A 100 3.83 -5.77 -14.67
C GLU A 100 2.50 -5.49 -14.03
N VAL A 101 2.48 -5.11 -12.74
CA VAL A 101 1.28 -4.75 -12.01
C VAL A 101 1.11 -3.24 -11.89
N GLU A 102 1.88 -2.49 -12.65
CA GLU A 102 1.85 -1.03 -12.65
C GLU A 102 2.03 -0.45 -11.25
N ALA A 103 3.01 -0.98 -10.51
CA ALA A 103 3.33 -0.47 -9.18
C ALA A 103 3.81 0.97 -9.26
N SER A 104 3.38 1.78 -8.32
CA SER A 104 3.76 3.19 -8.23
C SER A 104 5.00 3.41 -7.39
N GLY A 105 5.45 2.40 -6.66
CA GLY A 105 6.67 2.49 -5.88
C GLY A 105 7.11 1.14 -5.35
N TYR A 106 8.38 1.07 -4.99
CA TYR A 106 9.00 -0.13 -4.43
C TYR A 106 10.00 0.33 -3.38
N LEU A 107 9.70 0.06 -2.11
CA LEU A 107 10.54 0.48 -0.99
C LEU A 107 11.10 -0.75 -0.29
N LEU A 108 12.37 -0.68 0.07
CA LEU A 108 13.01 -1.75 0.85
C LEU A 108 12.84 -1.49 2.34
N LYS A 109 12.52 -2.55 3.09
CA LYS A 109 12.45 -2.50 4.55
C LYS A 109 13.84 -2.40 5.16
N PRO A 110 14.04 -1.68 6.25
CA PRO A 110 13.05 -0.81 6.89
C PRO A 110 12.90 0.51 6.13
N ALA A 111 11.67 0.87 5.76
CA ALA A 111 11.44 2.15 5.09
C ALA A 111 11.56 3.28 6.10
N GLU A 112 12.36 4.25 5.77
CA GLU A 112 12.51 5.45 6.60
C GLU A 112 11.33 6.38 6.34
N GLU A 113 10.97 7.17 7.35
CA GLU A 113 9.92 8.17 7.24
C GLU A 113 10.12 9.08 6.03
N LYS A 114 11.35 9.46 5.76
CA LYS A 114 11.73 10.30 4.62
C LYS A 114 11.32 9.67 3.29
N GLN A 115 11.53 8.36 3.13
CA GLN A 115 11.17 7.64 1.91
C GLN A 115 9.66 7.55 1.75
N THR A 116 8.95 7.26 2.83
CA THR A 116 7.50 7.18 2.84
C THR A 116 6.89 8.55 2.50
N THR A 117 7.41 9.62 3.12
CA THR A 117 6.97 10.98 2.83
C THR A 117 7.19 11.35 1.36
N ALA A 118 8.35 11.01 0.82
CA ALA A 118 8.66 11.33 -0.58
C ALA A 118 7.69 10.66 -1.55
N ILE A 119 7.37 9.40 -1.32
CA ILE A 119 6.46 8.69 -2.22
C ILE A 119 5.02 9.19 -2.09
N LEU A 120 4.59 9.51 -0.87
CA LEU A 120 3.26 10.08 -0.65
C LEU A 120 3.12 11.46 -1.30
N ASN A 121 4.14 12.30 -1.18
CA ASN A 121 4.15 13.60 -1.86
C ASN A 121 4.00 13.44 -3.36
N ARG A 122 4.69 12.47 -3.95
CA ARG A 122 4.61 12.21 -5.39
C ARG A 122 3.22 11.73 -5.80
N LEU A 123 2.66 10.79 -5.05
CA LEU A 123 1.39 10.16 -5.40
C LEU A 123 0.19 11.07 -5.17
N LEU A 124 0.23 11.90 -4.14
CA LEU A 124 -0.90 12.76 -3.76
C LEU A 124 -0.81 14.18 -4.31
N LYS A 125 0.30 14.53 -4.92
CA LYS A 125 0.53 15.88 -5.43
C LYS A 125 -0.48 16.29 -6.50
N SER A 126 -0.88 15.37 -7.36
CA SER A 126 -1.85 15.67 -8.41
C SER A 126 -3.22 16.04 -7.84
N GLU A 127 -3.62 15.45 -6.71
CA GLU A 127 -4.86 15.79 -6.02
C GLU A 127 -4.82 17.18 -5.43
N LEU A 128 -3.67 17.58 -4.90
CA LEU A 128 -3.50 18.89 -4.28
C LEU A 128 -3.57 20.04 -5.27
N ARG A 129 -3.35 19.77 -6.55
CA ARG A 129 -3.40 20.77 -7.62
C ARG A 129 -4.77 20.99 -8.21
N ARG A 130 -5.71 20.15 -7.83
CA ARG A 130 -7.10 20.25 -8.27
C ARG A 130 -7.91 21.05 -7.22
#